data_9ddef7aa662e87d5590522abf4dc1e00
#
_entry.id   9ddef7aa662e87d5590522abf4dc1e00
#
_cell.length_a   1.000
_cell.length_b   1.000
_cell.length_c   1.000
_cell.angle_alpha   90.00
_cell.angle_beta   90.00
_cell.angle_gamma   90.00
#
_symmetry.space_group_name_H-M   'P 1'
#
loop_
_entity.id
_entity.type
_entity.pdbx_description
1 polymer ?
#
loop_
_entity_poly.entity_id
_entity_poly.type
_entity_poly.pdbx_seq_one_letter_code
_entity_poly.pdbx_strand_id
1 'polypeptide(L)'
;MEQPYVVNDILIAQAGVGTDQIGRFDIVVNTNTNSIESYKWQCIPINDKYCPVDEQIENLIRKYKSVTDQKYTRVITRFSCPLTHPQRNTETALGNLFTDVFKNSLGIDIMLLGSGSIRGEKFGPIVDYGGLVEIFPYDDGVYMLRADGRTFRQMMRYLLRDDAFLGTTEFYQLSQGLKLAYSRSNREIISLTYRGIEIADDDIFTIGLQNYHYCNFESFFGVSFEHVKTFGTPKMIATSCLDILEEYLSTHKAIRQDVEGRLTILD
;
A
#
# COMPACT_ATOMS: atom_id res chain seq x y z
N MET A 1 -14.97 16.09 0.28
CA MET A 1 -15.68 16.67 1.45
C MET A 1 -16.83 17.51 0.93
N GLU A 2 -18.03 17.28 1.43
CA GLU A 2 -19.21 18.08 1.03
C GLU A 2 -19.17 19.49 1.62
N GLN A 3 -18.62 19.62 2.83
CA GLN A 3 -18.42 20.88 3.53
C GLN A 3 -17.02 20.93 4.15
N PRO A 4 -16.38 22.12 4.24
CA PRO A 4 -15.14 22.28 4.95
C PRO A 4 -15.31 22.05 6.45
N TYR A 5 -14.23 21.54 7.08
CA TYR A 5 -14.09 21.60 8.54
C TYR A 5 -13.50 22.94 8.94
N VAL A 6 -13.94 23.46 10.09
CA VAL A 6 -13.36 24.65 10.71
C VAL A 6 -12.69 24.24 12.02
N VAL A 7 -11.39 24.46 12.11
CA VAL A 7 -10.59 24.16 13.31
C VAL A 7 -9.79 25.41 13.66
N ASN A 8 -10.03 25.99 14.81
CA ASN A 8 -9.37 27.24 15.26
C ASN A 8 -9.37 28.34 14.18
N ASP A 9 -10.54 28.60 13.59
CA ASP A 9 -10.77 29.56 12.51
C ASP A 9 -10.05 29.24 11.17
N ILE A 10 -9.46 28.06 11.05
CA ILE A 10 -8.82 27.59 9.82
C ILE A 10 -9.81 26.71 9.05
N LEU A 11 -10.03 27.04 7.77
CA LEU A 11 -10.82 26.24 6.85
C LEU A 11 -9.98 25.10 6.29
N ILE A 12 -10.46 23.87 6.49
CA ILE A 12 -9.86 22.67 5.97
C ILE A 12 -10.82 22.03 4.96
N ALA A 13 -10.39 21.91 3.72
CA ALA A 13 -11.20 21.27 2.67
C ALA A 13 -10.35 20.38 1.77
N GLN A 14 -11.01 19.42 1.16
CA GLN A 14 -10.42 18.53 0.17
C GLN A 14 -11.46 18.16 -0.87
N ALA A 15 -11.12 18.26 -2.15
CA ALA A 15 -12.05 18.01 -3.25
C ALA A 15 -12.28 16.52 -3.56
N GLY A 16 -11.52 15.61 -2.97
CA GLY A 16 -11.57 14.17 -3.29
C GLY A 16 -10.30 13.68 -3.97
N VAL A 17 -10.37 12.51 -4.60
CA VAL A 17 -9.26 11.88 -5.31
C VAL A 17 -9.65 11.60 -6.76
N GLY A 18 -8.67 11.32 -7.63
CA GLY A 18 -8.92 10.85 -8.99
C GLY A 18 -9.27 11.94 -10.00
N THR A 19 -9.17 13.22 -9.63
CA THR A 19 -9.51 14.35 -10.51
C THR A 19 -10.98 14.40 -10.98
N ASP A 20 -11.90 13.76 -10.24
CA ASP A 20 -13.30 13.69 -10.60
C ASP A 20 -14.04 15.00 -10.38
N GLN A 21 -13.48 15.91 -9.59
CA GLN A 21 -14.08 17.19 -9.23
C GLN A 21 -13.04 18.23 -8.82
N ILE A 22 -13.43 19.50 -8.93
CA ILE A 22 -12.66 20.66 -8.49
C ILE A 22 -13.32 21.26 -7.26
N GLY A 23 -12.55 21.49 -6.18
CA GLY A 23 -12.99 22.25 -5.04
C GLY A 23 -12.84 23.75 -5.29
N ARG A 24 -13.93 24.52 -5.09
CA ARG A 24 -13.94 25.96 -5.27
C ARG A 24 -14.35 26.66 -3.98
N PHE A 25 -13.50 27.59 -3.51
CA PHE A 25 -13.85 28.57 -2.50
C PHE A 25 -14.10 29.93 -3.15
N ASP A 26 -15.25 30.54 -2.85
CA ASP A 26 -15.50 31.96 -3.02
C ASP A 26 -15.41 32.59 -1.62
N ILE A 27 -14.42 33.48 -1.42
CA ILE A 27 -14.05 34.00 -0.08
C ILE A 27 -14.20 35.52 -0.05
N VAL A 28 -14.79 36.05 1.02
CA VAL A 28 -14.75 37.48 1.34
C VAL A 28 -13.76 37.69 2.47
N VAL A 29 -12.77 38.54 2.24
CA VAL A 29 -11.69 38.81 3.18
C VAL A 29 -11.79 40.25 3.67
N ASN A 30 -11.74 40.41 4.98
CA ASN A 30 -11.57 41.72 5.62
C ASN A 30 -10.07 42.08 5.59
N THR A 31 -9.72 43.08 4.78
CA THR A 31 -8.33 43.50 4.60
C THR A 31 -7.76 44.30 5.80
N ASN A 32 -8.61 44.79 6.69
CA ASN A 32 -8.15 45.52 7.89
C ASN A 32 -7.72 44.52 8.99
N THR A 33 -8.41 43.39 9.09
CA THR A 33 -8.15 42.38 10.11
C THR A 33 -7.43 41.14 9.55
N ASN A 34 -7.25 41.05 8.23
CA ASN A 34 -6.72 39.89 7.52
C ASN A 34 -7.46 38.59 7.88
N SER A 35 -8.77 38.67 8.03
CA SER A 35 -9.63 37.53 8.39
C SER A 35 -10.66 37.23 7.29
N ILE A 36 -11.11 35.97 7.22
CA ILE A 36 -12.20 35.56 6.33
C ILE A 36 -13.51 35.97 6.99
N GLU A 37 -14.30 36.85 6.37
CA GLU A 37 -15.61 37.26 6.84
C GLU A 37 -16.69 36.23 6.46
N SER A 38 -16.60 35.70 5.26
CA SER A 38 -17.52 34.65 4.78
C SER A 38 -16.88 33.82 3.69
N TYR A 39 -17.40 32.63 3.50
CA TYR A 39 -16.98 31.74 2.41
C TYR A 39 -18.14 30.94 1.86
N LYS A 40 -17.99 30.53 0.61
CA LYS A 40 -18.84 29.53 -0.05
C LYS A 40 -17.96 28.43 -0.60
N TRP A 41 -18.26 27.19 -0.26
CA TRP A 41 -17.58 26.01 -0.77
C TRP A 41 -18.47 25.25 -1.74
N GLN A 42 -17.91 24.73 -2.80
CA GLN A 42 -18.59 23.79 -3.69
C GLN A 42 -17.58 22.85 -4.36
N CYS A 43 -17.99 21.58 -4.55
CA CYS A 43 -17.33 20.64 -5.43
C CYS A 43 -18.01 20.70 -6.81
N ILE A 44 -17.23 20.99 -7.84
CA ILE A 44 -17.68 21.05 -9.23
C ILE A 44 -17.24 19.75 -9.90
N PRO A 45 -18.14 18.87 -10.34
CA PRO A 45 -17.76 17.63 -11.01
C PRO A 45 -17.14 17.92 -12.37
N ILE A 46 -16.07 17.18 -12.72
CA ILE A 46 -15.42 17.23 -14.03
C ILE A 46 -16.15 16.25 -14.94
N ASN A 47 -16.97 16.79 -15.83
CA ASN A 47 -17.70 16.03 -16.85
C ASN A 47 -18.07 16.93 -18.03
N ASP A 48 -18.53 16.36 -19.13
CA ASP A 48 -18.84 17.07 -20.38
C ASP A 48 -19.85 18.20 -20.23
N LYS A 49 -20.67 18.17 -19.17
CA LYS A 49 -21.65 19.23 -18.88
C LYS A 49 -21.00 20.51 -18.37
N TYR A 50 -19.95 20.38 -17.55
CA TYR A 50 -19.28 21.49 -16.86
C TYR A 50 -17.92 21.84 -17.48
N CYS A 51 -17.31 20.86 -18.14
CA CYS A 51 -15.99 20.98 -18.73
C CYS A 51 -16.06 20.56 -20.21
N PRO A 52 -16.47 21.46 -21.12
CA PRO A 52 -16.49 21.14 -22.55
C PRO A 52 -15.09 20.81 -23.05
N VAL A 53 -15.04 19.93 -24.04
CA VAL A 53 -13.78 19.48 -24.64
C VAL A 53 -13.01 20.67 -25.22
N ASP A 54 -11.73 20.80 -24.82
CA ASP A 54 -10.77 21.68 -25.46
C ASP A 54 -10.01 20.89 -26.53
N GLU A 55 -10.24 21.22 -27.80
CA GLU A 55 -9.65 20.49 -28.94
C GLU A 55 -8.11 20.52 -28.96
N GLN A 56 -7.50 21.60 -28.47
CA GLN A 56 -6.03 21.69 -28.43
C GLN A 56 -5.45 20.74 -27.39
N ILE A 57 -6.06 20.69 -26.22
CA ILE A 57 -5.67 19.76 -25.14
C ILE A 57 -5.94 18.32 -25.58
N GLU A 58 -7.10 18.04 -26.17
CA GLU A 58 -7.42 16.70 -26.69
C GLU A 58 -6.41 16.21 -27.74
N ASN A 59 -6.02 17.06 -28.66
CA ASN A 59 -5.02 16.71 -29.67
C ASN A 59 -3.65 16.44 -29.05
N LEU A 60 -3.28 17.19 -28.02
CA LEU A 60 -2.05 16.95 -27.26
C LEU A 60 -2.11 15.60 -26.53
N ILE A 61 -3.21 15.32 -25.85
CA ILE A 61 -3.45 14.04 -25.15
C ILE A 61 -3.37 12.87 -26.14
N ARG A 62 -4.07 12.95 -27.27
CA ARG A 62 -4.06 11.88 -28.30
C ARG A 62 -2.65 11.59 -28.82
N LYS A 63 -1.83 12.63 -29.01
CA LYS A 63 -0.44 12.46 -29.46
C LYS A 63 0.38 11.62 -28.47
N TYR A 64 0.28 11.91 -27.17
CA TYR A 64 0.99 11.12 -26.16
C TYR A 64 0.35 9.76 -25.93
N LYS A 65 -0.96 9.69 -25.87
CA LYS A 65 -1.71 8.45 -25.64
C LYS A 65 -1.42 7.39 -26.70
N SER A 66 -1.29 7.78 -27.97
CA SER A 66 -0.98 6.82 -29.05
C SER A 66 0.36 6.09 -28.84
N VAL A 67 1.31 6.70 -28.16
CA VAL A 67 2.61 6.10 -27.83
C VAL A 67 2.52 5.25 -26.55
N THR A 68 1.83 5.77 -25.54
CA THR A 68 1.75 5.11 -24.22
C THR A 68 0.80 3.92 -24.23
N ASP A 69 -0.31 3.96 -24.97
CA ASP A 69 -1.30 2.88 -25.00
C ASP A 69 -0.69 1.53 -25.41
N GLN A 70 0.27 1.50 -26.32
CA GLN A 70 0.94 0.25 -26.70
C GLN A 70 1.60 -0.45 -25.50
N LYS A 71 2.16 0.31 -24.57
CA LYS A 71 2.78 -0.23 -23.36
C LYS A 71 1.72 -0.58 -22.31
N TYR A 72 0.81 0.35 -22.03
CA TYR A 72 -0.09 0.25 -20.89
C TYR A 72 -1.28 -0.68 -21.12
N THR A 73 -1.74 -0.85 -22.36
CA THR A 73 -2.82 -1.82 -22.69
C THR A 73 -2.32 -3.23 -22.95
N ARG A 74 -1.01 -3.46 -22.88
CA ARG A 74 -0.41 -4.79 -23.07
C ARG A 74 -0.85 -5.73 -21.96
N VAL A 75 -1.57 -6.79 -22.34
CA VAL A 75 -1.97 -7.84 -21.40
C VAL A 75 -0.74 -8.63 -20.93
N ILE A 76 -0.54 -8.68 -19.63
CA ILE A 76 0.56 -9.41 -18.96
C ILE A 76 0.12 -10.85 -18.70
N THR A 77 -1.03 -11.02 -18.04
CA THR A 77 -1.53 -12.34 -17.64
C THR A 77 -3.06 -12.35 -17.47
N ARG A 78 -3.57 -13.50 -17.05
CA ARG A 78 -4.97 -13.68 -16.65
C ARG A 78 -5.03 -14.42 -15.32
N PHE A 79 -5.83 -13.91 -14.40
CA PHE A 79 -6.17 -14.60 -13.16
C PHE A 79 -7.36 -15.54 -13.38
N SER A 80 -7.47 -16.59 -12.59
CA SER A 80 -8.62 -17.49 -12.59
C SER A 80 -9.91 -16.76 -12.16
N CYS A 81 -9.78 -15.82 -11.24
CA CYS A 81 -10.82 -14.88 -10.80
C CYS A 81 -10.15 -13.56 -10.40
N PRO A 82 -10.91 -12.45 -10.33
CA PRO A 82 -10.35 -11.21 -9.81
C PRO A 82 -9.89 -11.38 -8.37
N LEU A 83 -8.72 -10.83 -8.04
CA LEU A 83 -8.21 -10.77 -6.67
C LEU A 83 -8.62 -9.46 -6.02
N THR A 84 -8.91 -9.49 -4.73
CA THR A 84 -9.48 -8.35 -4.01
C THR A 84 -8.59 -7.83 -2.91
N HIS A 85 -8.70 -6.52 -2.66
CA HIS A 85 -8.10 -5.78 -1.57
C HIS A 85 -9.10 -4.75 -1.02
N PRO A 86 -10.23 -5.21 -0.44
CA PRO A 86 -11.36 -4.34 -0.11
C PRO A 86 -11.09 -3.43 1.08
N GLN A 87 -10.15 -3.80 1.94
CA GLN A 87 -9.77 -3.07 3.15
C GLN A 87 -8.27 -3.16 3.38
N ARG A 88 -7.69 -2.09 3.93
CA ARG A 88 -6.25 -2.04 4.19
C ARG A 88 -5.82 -2.70 5.49
N ASN A 89 -6.72 -2.84 6.44
CA ASN A 89 -6.46 -3.31 7.80
C ASN A 89 -6.85 -4.78 8.03
N THR A 90 -6.79 -5.58 6.99
CA THR A 90 -7.03 -7.02 7.03
C THR A 90 -6.16 -7.75 6.01
N GLU A 91 -6.00 -9.06 6.17
CA GLU A 91 -5.40 -9.92 5.14
C GLU A 91 -6.26 -9.93 3.88
N THR A 92 -5.62 -9.87 2.71
CA THR A 92 -6.32 -9.85 1.43
C THR A 92 -5.68 -10.78 0.41
N ALA A 93 -6.47 -11.30 -0.54
CA ALA A 93 -5.97 -12.19 -1.58
C ALA A 93 -4.91 -11.51 -2.45
N LEU A 94 -5.10 -10.23 -2.79
CA LEU A 94 -4.14 -9.48 -3.58
C LEU A 94 -2.87 -9.15 -2.78
N GLY A 95 -3.01 -8.85 -1.49
CA GLY A 95 -1.89 -8.66 -0.57
C GLY A 95 -1.06 -9.93 -0.42
N ASN A 96 -1.72 -11.08 -0.30
CA ASN A 96 -1.07 -12.39 -0.27
C ASN A 96 -0.28 -12.65 -1.56
N LEU A 97 -0.89 -12.42 -2.74
CA LEU A 97 -0.19 -12.59 -4.01
C LEU A 97 1.08 -11.74 -4.08
N PHE A 98 0.98 -10.45 -3.82
CA PHE A 98 2.12 -9.55 -4.00
C PHE A 98 3.24 -9.85 -3.00
N THR A 99 2.92 -10.13 -1.75
CA THR A 99 3.95 -10.52 -0.77
C THR A 99 4.64 -11.82 -1.13
N ASP A 100 3.90 -12.80 -1.67
CA ASP A 100 4.47 -14.08 -2.09
C ASP A 100 5.35 -13.93 -3.33
N VAL A 101 4.95 -13.11 -4.28
CA VAL A 101 5.78 -12.79 -5.45
C VAL A 101 7.11 -12.20 -5.01
N PHE A 102 7.11 -11.16 -4.18
CA PHE A 102 8.36 -10.57 -3.69
C PHE A 102 9.21 -11.56 -2.91
N LYS A 103 8.60 -12.30 -1.98
CA LYS A 103 9.32 -13.31 -1.19
C LYS A 103 10.02 -14.33 -2.07
N ASN A 104 9.28 -14.92 -3.00
CA ASN A 104 9.78 -16.02 -3.82
C ASN A 104 10.79 -15.54 -4.86
N SER A 105 10.53 -14.41 -5.53
CA SER A 105 11.43 -13.84 -6.53
C SER A 105 12.75 -13.36 -5.93
N LEU A 106 12.74 -12.89 -4.69
CA LEU A 106 13.92 -12.36 -4.01
C LEU A 106 14.62 -13.39 -3.10
N GLY A 107 14.05 -14.57 -2.91
CA GLY A 107 14.65 -15.65 -2.12
C GLY A 107 14.80 -15.30 -0.63
N ILE A 108 13.88 -14.52 -0.06
CA ILE A 108 13.86 -14.14 1.35
C ILE A 108 12.89 -14.99 2.16
N ASP A 109 13.05 -15.01 3.48
CA ASP A 109 12.17 -15.80 4.35
C ASP A 109 10.80 -15.16 4.51
N ILE A 110 10.74 -13.85 4.72
CA ILE A 110 9.53 -13.10 5.02
C ILE A 110 9.52 -11.82 4.20
N MET A 111 8.39 -11.50 3.57
CA MET A 111 8.09 -10.17 3.03
C MET A 111 6.98 -9.53 3.84
N LEU A 112 7.20 -8.31 4.30
CA LEU A 112 6.19 -7.44 4.89
C LEU A 112 5.89 -6.31 3.91
N LEU A 113 4.69 -6.33 3.33
CA LEU A 113 4.26 -5.32 2.38
C LEU A 113 3.24 -4.39 3.01
N GLY A 114 3.51 -3.09 3.01
CA GLY A 114 2.53 -2.10 3.44
C GLY A 114 1.24 -2.23 2.63
N SER A 115 0.12 -2.40 3.31
CA SER A 115 -1.20 -2.56 2.67
C SER A 115 -1.59 -1.34 1.85
N GLY A 116 -1.11 -0.16 2.26
CA GLY A 116 -1.26 1.10 1.53
C GLY A 116 -0.53 1.18 0.20
N SER A 117 0.40 0.26 -0.09
CA SER A 117 1.06 0.16 -1.38
C SER A 117 0.13 -0.38 -2.47
N ILE A 118 -0.98 -1.02 -2.08
CA ILE A 118 -2.02 -1.53 -2.98
C ILE A 118 -3.14 -0.48 -3.04
N ARG A 119 -3.39 0.08 -4.22
CA ARG A 119 -4.23 1.28 -4.40
C ARG A 119 -5.62 1.05 -4.98
N GLY A 120 -6.01 -0.18 -5.18
CA GLY A 120 -7.35 -0.51 -5.67
C GLY A 120 -7.96 -1.68 -4.91
N GLU A 121 -9.28 -1.81 -5.00
CA GLU A 121 -10.04 -2.84 -4.29
C GLU A 121 -10.06 -4.19 -5.03
N LYS A 122 -9.76 -4.16 -6.33
CA LYS A 122 -9.87 -5.34 -7.21
C LYS A 122 -8.89 -5.27 -8.36
N PHE A 123 -8.26 -6.41 -8.70
CA PHE A 123 -7.35 -6.55 -9.82
C PHE A 123 -7.64 -7.81 -10.64
N GLY A 124 -7.60 -7.69 -11.98
CA GLY A 124 -7.94 -8.78 -12.89
C GLY A 124 -9.45 -8.98 -13.14
N PRO A 125 -9.90 -10.07 -13.80
CA PRO A 125 -9.12 -11.25 -14.19
C PRO A 125 -8.17 -11.03 -15.38
N ILE A 126 -8.40 -10.05 -16.26
CA ILE A 126 -7.46 -9.65 -17.29
C ILE A 126 -6.52 -8.63 -16.66
N VAL A 127 -5.23 -8.90 -16.73
CA VAL A 127 -4.18 -8.09 -16.12
C VAL A 127 -3.34 -7.49 -17.22
N ASP A 128 -3.44 -6.19 -17.43
CA ASP A 128 -2.57 -5.42 -18.30
C ASP A 128 -1.56 -4.60 -17.49
N TYR A 129 -0.58 -4.04 -18.19
CA TYR A 129 0.48 -3.27 -17.54
C TYR A 129 -0.05 -1.99 -16.89
N GLY A 130 -1.02 -1.33 -17.52
CA GLY A 130 -1.65 -0.13 -16.98
C GLY A 130 -2.35 -0.40 -15.65
N GLY A 131 -3.16 -1.47 -15.62
CA GLY A 131 -3.81 -1.91 -14.40
C GLY A 131 -2.83 -2.30 -13.29
N LEU A 132 -1.67 -2.91 -13.66
CA LEU A 132 -0.62 -3.20 -12.68
C LEU A 132 -0.04 -1.89 -12.08
N VAL A 133 0.28 -0.91 -12.91
CA VAL A 133 0.79 0.39 -12.44
C VAL A 133 -0.25 1.15 -11.62
N GLU A 134 -1.53 1.03 -11.97
CA GLU A 134 -2.63 1.65 -11.23
C GLU A 134 -2.82 1.02 -9.85
N ILE A 135 -2.82 -0.32 -9.77
CA ILE A 135 -3.04 -1.05 -8.51
C ILE A 135 -1.81 -0.98 -7.59
N PHE A 136 -0.61 -0.87 -8.16
CA PHE A 136 0.66 -0.79 -7.44
C PHE A 136 1.54 0.34 -7.99
N PRO A 137 1.20 1.63 -7.70
CA PRO A 137 1.85 2.78 -8.32
C PRO A 137 3.24 3.12 -7.76
N TYR A 138 3.64 2.48 -6.67
CA TYR A 138 4.91 2.75 -6.00
C TYR A 138 6.00 1.81 -6.50
N ASP A 139 6.66 2.23 -7.58
CA ASP A 139 7.83 1.53 -8.10
C ASP A 139 9.05 1.85 -7.24
N ASP A 140 9.11 1.20 -6.08
CA ASP A 140 10.12 1.39 -5.06
C ASP A 140 11.06 0.19 -5.00
N GLY A 141 12.29 0.39 -4.46
CA GLY A 141 13.22 -0.69 -4.24
C GLY A 141 12.84 -1.56 -3.04
N VAL A 142 13.41 -2.75 -2.97
CA VAL A 142 13.27 -3.66 -1.83
C VAL A 142 14.59 -3.79 -1.08
N TYR A 143 14.54 -3.54 0.21
CA TYR A 143 15.63 -3.81 1.14
C TYR A 143 15.41 -5.12 1.88
N MET A 144 16.49 -5.88 2.06
CA MET A 144 16.54 -7.04 2.93
C MET A 144 17.30 -6.67 4.20
N LEU A 145 16.76 -6.97 5.34
CA LEU A 145 17.38 -6.93 6.65
C LEU A 145 17.33 -8.32 7.30
N ARG A 146 18.06 -8.50 8.40
CA ARG A 146 17.97 -9.68 9.25
C ARG A 146 17.49 -9.30 10.63
N ALA A 147 16.73 -10.20 11.25
CA ALA A 147 16.34 -10.08 12.65
C ALA A 147 16.24 -11.46 13.28
N ASP A 148 16.49 -11.54 14.59
CA ASP A 148 16.16 -12.73 15.36
C ASP A 148 14.64 -12.80 15.66
N GLY A 149 14.18 -13.97 16.10
CA GLY A 149 12.76 -14.19 16.39
C GLY A 149 12.23 -13.28 17.49
N ARG A 150 13.05 -12.94 18.47
CA ARG A 150 12.71 -12.00 19.54
C ARG A 150 12.46 -10.60 18.98
N THR A 151 13.37 -10.08 18.18
CA THR A 151 13.24 -8.78 17.51
C THR A 151 12.05 -8.78 16.55
N PHE A 152 11.88 -9.86 15.76
CA PHE A 152 10.75 -10.00 14.85
C PHE A 152 9.41 -10.00 15.59
N ARG A 153 9.29 -10.70 16.72
CA ARG A 153 8.11 -10.69 17.58
C ARG A 153 7.82 -9.28 18.12
N GLN A 154 8.85 -8.53 18.50
CA GLN A 154 8.70 -7.12 18.90
C GLN A 154 8.17 -6.26 17.76
N MET A 155 8.73 -6.40 16.54
CA MET A 155 8.26 -5.71 15.35
C MET A 155 6.78 -6.00 15.07
N MET A 156 6.38 -7.29 15.08
CA MET A 156 5.00 -7.69 14.82
C MET A 156 4.02 -7.16 15.86
N ARG A 157 4.40 -7.16 17.14
CA ARG A 157 3.59 -6.57 18.23
C ARG A 157 3.37 -5.07 17.99
N TYR A 158 4.42 -4.35 17.57
CA TYR A 158 4.32 -2.92 17.32
C TYR A 158 3.49 -2.61 16.06
N LEU A 159 3.59 -3.42 15.02
CA LEU A 159 2.76 -3.28 13.81
C LEU A 159 1.26 -3.42 14.09
N LEU A 160 0.90 -4.29 15.04
CA LEU A 160 -0.49 -4.59 15.39
C LEU A 160 -1.04 -3.72 16.54
N ARG A 161 -0.44 -2.55 16.80
CA ARG A 161 -1.00 -1.59 17.73
C ARG A 161 -2.32 -1.00 17.23
N ASP A 162 -3.10 -0.41 18.13
CA ASP A 162 -4.45 0.09 17.84
C ASP A 162 -4.52 1.01 16.60
N ASP A 163 -3.49 1.84 16.38
CA ASP A 163 -3.37 2.75 15.24
C ASP A 163 -3.48 2.06 13.88
N ALA A 164 -2.98 0.82 13.75
CA ALA A 164 -3.06 0.05 12.51
C ALA A 164 -4.50 -0.35 12.17
N PHE A 165 -5.29 -0.68 13.18
CA PHE A 165 -6.69 -1.03 12.99
C PHE A 165 -7.60 0.18 12.81
N LEU A 166 -7.19 1.34 13.33
CA LEU A 166 -7.88 2.62 13.14
C LEU A 166 -7.54 3.28 11.79
N GLY A 167 -6.56 2.74 11.06
CA GLY A 167 -6.12 3.30 9.78
C GLY A 167 -5.27 4.58 9.91
N THR A 168 -4.74 4.88 11.11
CA THR A 168 -3.89 6.04 11.36
C THR A 168 -2.40 5.74 11.18
N THR A 169 -2.05 4.47 11.03
CA THR A 169 -0.72 4.00 10.62
C THR A 169 -0.83 2.89 9.58
N GLU A 170 0.31 2.42 9.07
CA GLU A 170 0.35 1.36 8.06
C GLU A 170 -0.04 0.00 8.66
N PHE A 171 -0.78 -0.77 7.90
CA PHE A 171 -1.05 -2.19 8.13
C PHE A 171 -0.24 -3.01 7.13
N TYR A 172 0.18 -4.23 7.50
CA TYR A 172 1.06 -5.02 6.66
C TYR A 172 0.43 -6.33 6.22
N GLN A 173 0.58 -6.63 4.94
CA GLN A 173 0.31 -7.94 4.37
C GLN A 173 1.51 -8.85 4.61
N LEU A 174 1.26 -10.10 4.95
CA LEU A 174 2.26 -11.09 5.34
C LEU A 174 2.49 -12.09 4.20
N SER A 175 3.75 -12.44 3.94
CA SER A 175 4.06 -13.45 2.93
C SER A 175 3.81 -14.87 3.41
N GLN A 176 3.64 -15.79 2.47
CA GLN A 176 3.43 -17.21 2.67
C GLN A 176 4.43 -17.83 3.66
N GLY A 177 3.91 -18.73 4.48
CA GLY A 177 4.66 -19.43 5.51
C GLY A 177 4.61 -18.75 6.87
N LEU A 178 4.43 -17.43 6.94
CA LEU A 178 4.21 -16.72 8.19
C LEU A 178 2.73 -16.80 8.58
N LYS A 179 2.47 -17.19 9.84
CA LYS A 179 1.14 -17.11 10.45
C LYS A 179 1.23 -16.49 11.83
N LEU A 180 0.30 -15.59 12.11
CA LEU A 180 0.23 -14.85 13.36
C LEU A 180 -1.20 -14.80 13.87
N ALA A 181 -1.39 -15.15 15.16
CA ALA A 181 -2.61 -14.89 15.91
C ALA A 181 -2.35 -13.83 16.97
N TYR A 182 -3.17 -12.79 16.98
CA TYR A 182 -3.03 -11.65 17.86
C TYR A 182 -4.32 -11.39 18.63
N SER A 183 -4.23 -11.28 19.96
CA SER A 183 -5.33 -10.82 20.82
C SER A 183 -5.30 -9.30 20.89
N ARG A 184 -6.32 -8.67 20.35
CA ARG A 184 -6.45 -7.21 20.37
C ARG A 184 -6.78 -6.70 21.77
N SER A 185 -7.64 -7.40 22.51
CA SER A 185 -8.02 -7.05 23.88
C SER A 185 -6.83 -7.10 24.84
N ASN A 186 -5.97 -8.12 24.71
CA ASN A 186 -4.77 -8.30 25.55
C ASN A 186 -3.53 -7.60 24.98
N ARG A 187 -3.57 -7.13 23.72
CA ARG A 187 -2.43 -6.58 22.98
C ARG A 187 -1.23 -7.53 22.92
N GLU A 188 -1.52 -8.80 22.70
CA GLU A 188 -0.52 -9.89 22.75
C GLU A 188 -0.55 -10.75 21.50
N ILE A 189 0.65 -11.19 21.09
CA ILE A 189 0.81 -12.25 20.10
C ILE A 189 0.54 -13.58 20.79
N ILE A 190 -0.50 -14.28 20.35
CA ILE A 190 -0.89 -15.59 20.89
C ILE A 190 -0.05 -16.71 20.28
N SER A 191 0.21 -16.60 18.97
CA SER A 191 1.12 -17.50 18.25
C SER A 191 1.79 -16.78 17.10
N LEU A 192 3.02 -17.13 16.80
CA LEU A 192 3.78 -16.60 15.67
C LEU A 192 4.60 -17.75 15.10
N THR A 193 4.15 -18.28 13.97
CA THR A 193 4.75 -19.46 13.35
C THR A 193 5.30 -19.15 11.96
N TYR A 194 6.38 -19.83 11.61
CA TYR A 194 6.93 -19.85 10.27
C TYR A 194 6.97 -21.27 9.73
N ARG A 195 6.31 -21.54 8.60
CA ARG A 195 6.14 -22.88 8.01
C ARG A 195 5.57 -23.90 8.99
N GLY A 196 4.64 -23.44 9.87
CA GLY A 196 3.98 -24.27 10.87
C GLY A 196 4.79 -24.54 12.14
N ILE A 197 5.99 -24.00 12.27
CA ILE A 197 6.85 -24.12 13.45
C ILE A 197 6.82 -22.80 14.22
N GLU A 198 6.64 -22.85 15.54
CA GLU A 198 6.70 -21.65 16.39
C GLU A 198 8.09 -21.03 16.29
N ILE A 199 8.14 -19.71 16.10
CA ILE A 199 9.39 -18.96 15.97
C ILE A 199 10.08 -18.89 17.33
N ALA A 200 11.28 -19.48 17.42
CA ALA A 200 12.13 -19.36 18.60
C ALA A 200 12.83 -17.98 18.63
N ASP A 201 13.22 -17.54 19.83
CA ASP A 201 13.82 -16.22 20.03
C ASP A 201 15.14 -16.02 19.26
N ASP A 202 15.89 -17.10 19.02
CA ASP A 202 17.18 -17.13 18.34
C ASP A 202 17.13 -17.54 16.86
N ASP A 203 15.94 -17.84 16.32
CA ASP A 203 15.76 -18.04 14.89
C ASP A 203 16.10 -16.76 14.11
N ILE A 204 16.89 -16.87 13.04
CA ILE A 204 17.27 -15.72 12.21
C ILE A 204 16.50 -15.75 10.91
N PHE A 205 15.83 -14.63 10.58
CA PHE A 205 15.08 -14.46 9.36
C PHE A 205 15.63 -13.34 8.49
N THR A 206 15.56 -13.54 7.17
CA THR A 206 15.69 -12.48 6.18
C THR A 206 14.34 -11.88 5.90
N ILE A 207 14.21 -10.56 6.09
CA ILE A 207 12.95 -9.82 6.00
C ILE A 207 13.08 -8.78 4.89
N GLY A 208 12.15 -8.80 3.93
CA GLY A 208 12.04 -7.82 2.86
C GLY A 208 11.08 -6.69 3.22
N LEU A 209 11.48 -5.47 2.90
CA LEU A 209 10.69 -4.24 3.04
C LEU A 209 10.84 -3.37 1.80
N GLN A 210 9.78 -2.71 1.36
CA GLN A 210 9.92 -1.62 0.39
C GLN A 210 10.78 -0.49 0.96
N ASN A 211 11.48 0.23 0.09
CA ASN A 211 12.39 1.31 0.49
C ASN A 211 11.72 2.36 1.38
N TYR A 212 10.47 2.75 1.10
CA TYR A 212 9.73 3.68 1.96
C TYR A 212 9.64 3.20 3.41
N HIS A 213 9.29 1.91 3.61
CA HIS A 213 9.17 1.33 4.95
C HIS A 213 10.54 1.10 5.60
N TYR A 214 11.56 0.81 4.81
CA TYR A 214 12.93 0.70 5.26
C TYR A 214 13.48 2.05 5.75
N CYS A 215 13.28 3.13 4.99
CA CYS A 215 13.73 4.48 5.37
C CYS A 215 13.03 5.03 6.62
N ASN A 216 11.83 4.53 6.91
CA ASN A 216 11.04 4.92 8.10
C ASN A 216 10.95 3.78 9.13
N PHE A 217 11.95 2.89 9.15
CA PHE A 217 11.92 1.62 9.88
C PHE A 217 11.53 1.76 11.35
N GLU A 218 12.19 2.65 12.09
CA GLU A 218 11.97 2.79 13.54
C GLU A 218 10.54 3.23 13.86
N SER A 219 9.96 4.11 13.05
CA SER A 219 8.59 4.60 13.26
C SER A 219 7.53 3.55 12.95
N PHE A 220 7.79 2.67 11.97
CA PHE A 220 6.86 1.61 11.59
C PHE A 220 6.98 0.38 12.48
N PHE A 221 8.20 -0.01 12.86
CA PHE A 221 8.46 -1.30 13.51
C PHE A 221 8.80 -1.21 15.00
N GLY A 222 9.01 -0.02 15.54
CA GLY A 222 9.27 0.20 16.97
C GLY A 222 10.57 -0.42 17.50
N VAL A 223 11.52 -0.67 16.60
CA VAL A 223 12.84 -1.22 16.87
C VAL A 223 13.87 -0.26 16.30
N SER A 224 14.98 -0.02 17.01
CA SER A 224 16.01 0.86 16.50
C SER A 224 16.76 0.24 15.32
N PHE A 225 17.10 1.07 14.37
CA PHE A 225 17.82 0.64 13.17
C PHE A 225 19.22 0.11 13.52
N GLU A 226 19.87 0.70 14.53
CA GLU A 226 21.16 0.23 15.02
C GLU A 226 21.08 -1.18 15.62
N HIS A 227 19.98 -1.51 16.31
CA HIS A 227 19.77 -2.87 16.79
C HIS A 227 19.69 -3.88 15.64
N VAL A 228 18.92 -3.57 14.59
CA VAL A 228 18.78 -4.47 13.43
C VAL A 228 20.11 -4.66 12.70
N LYS A 229 20.95 -3.63 12.62
CA LYS A 229 22.29 -3.74 12.03
C LYS A 229 23.20 -4.74 12.76
N THR A 230 22.95 -5.06 14.02
CA THR A 230 23.73 -6.08 14.74
C THR A 230 23.58 -7.48 14.14
N PHE A 231 22.47 -7.75 13.43
CA PHE A 231 22.22 -9.01 12.72
C PHE A 231 22.81 -9.01 11.29
N GLY A 232 23.39 -7.90 10.86
CA GLY A 232 24.01 -7.71 9.56
C GLY A 232 23.59 -6.42 8.89
N THR A 233 24.39 -5.95 7.94
CA THR A 233 24.10 -4.72 7.19
C THR A 233 22.93 -4.95 6.25
N PRO A 234 21.84 -4.15 6.34
CA PRO A 234 20.74 -4.21 5.38
C PRO A 234 21.22 -3.92 3.95
N LYS A 235 20.61 -4.56 2.97
CA LYS A 235 21.00 -4.44 1.56
C LYS A 235 19.79 -4.21 0.69
N MET A 236 19.90 -3.31 -0.29
CA MET A 236 18.97 -3.25 -1.40
C MET A 236 19.16 -4.50 -2.26
N ILE A 237 18.10 -5.26 -2.47
CA ILE A 237 18.09 -6.53 -3.22
C ILE A 237 17.29 -6.43 -4.52
N ALA A 238 16.51 -5.39 -4.68
CA ALA A 238 15.83 -5.03 -5.92
C ALA A 238 15.66 -3.51 -6.00
N THR A 239 15.65 -2.98 -7.21
CA THR A 239 15.50 -1.55 -7.49
C THR A 239 14.10 -1.16 -7.96
N SER A 240 13.28 -2.11 -8.39
CA SER A 240 11.93 -1.92 -8.91
C SER A 240 11.01 -3.04 -8.43
N CYS A 241 9.97 -2.68 -7.71
CA CYS A 241 8.89 -3.59 -7.35
C CYS A 241 8.03 -3.95 -8.56
N LEU A 242 7.80 -3.00 -9.47
CA LEU A 242 6.99 -3.24 -10.67
C LEU A 242 7.64 -4.26 -11.59
N ASP A 243 8.96 -4.21 -11.79
CA ASP A 243 9.68 -5.17 -12.63
C ASP A 243 9.52 -6.60 -12.08
N ILE A 244 9.64 -6.78 -10.76
CA ILE A 244 9.44 -8.09 -10.12
C ILE A 244 8.02 -8.61 -10.34
N LEU A 245 7.02 -7.76 -10.12
CA LEU A 245 5.62 -8.13 -10.29
C LEU A 245 5.34 -8.44 -11.77
N GLU A 246 5.81 -7.61 -12.70
CA GLU A 246 5.61 -7.81 -14.14
C GLU A 246 6.27 -9.12 -14.61
N GLU A 247 7.52 -9.38 -14.23
CA GLU A 247 8.24 -10.59 -14.59
C GLU A 247 7.52 -11.84 -14.09
N TYR A 248 7.13 -11.85 -12.81
CA TYR A 248 6.39 -12.97 -12.26
C TYR A 248 5.06 -13.18 -12.96
N LEU A 249 4.26 -12.13 -13.10
CA LEU A 249 2.93 -12.20 -13.69
C LEU A 249 2.98 -12.61 -15.18
N SER A 250 3.98 -12.16 -15.93
CA SER A 250 4.13 -12.51 -17.35
C SER A 250 4.49 -13.98 -17.57
N THR A 251 5.15 -14.60 -16.60
CA THR A 251 5.59 -16.01 -16.68
C THR A 251 4.58 -16.99 -16.07
N HIS A 252 3.61 -16.52 -15.30
CA HIS A 252 2.60 -17.34 -14.62
C HIS A 252 1.21 -17.08 -15.19
N LYS A 253 0.45 -18.15 -15.48
CA LYS A 253 -0.90 -18.08 -16.02
C LYS A 253 -1.91 -18.70 -15.05
N ALA A 254 -3.18 -18.28 -15.17
CA ALA A 254 -4.28 -18.78 -14.35
C ALA A 254 -4.00 -18.68 -12.84
N ILE A 255 -3.36 -17.59 -12.44
CA ILE A 255 -3.02 -17.32 -11.03
C ILE A 255 -4.31 -17.31 -10.21
N ARG A 256 -4.27 -18.00 -9.09
CA ARG A 256 -5.29 -17.99 -8.06
C ARG A 256 -4.63 -17.74 -6.71
N GLN A 257 -5.22 -16.86 -5.93
CA GLN A 257 -4.80 -16.61 -4.56
C GLN A 257 -6.05 -16.40 -3.71
N ASP A 258 -6.02 -16.94 -2.51
CA ASP A 258 -7.10 -16.82 -1.54
C ASP A 258 -6.57 -16.16 -0.25
N VAL A 259 -7.46 -15.74 0.63
CA VAL A 259 -7.12 -15.40 2.02
C VAL A 259 -6.87 -16.72 2.76
N GLU A 260 -5.72 -16.83 3.44
CA GLU A 260 -5.21 -18.09 4.01
C GLU A 260 -5.20 -18.11 5.54
N GLY A 261 -5.67 -17.03 6.18
CA GLY A 261 -5.59 -16.89 7.64
C GLY A 261 -4.15 -16.73 8.12
N ARG A 262 -3.35 -15.95 7.37
CA ARG A 262 -1.96 -15.60 7.76
C ARG A 262 -1.94 -14.70 8.98
N LEU A 263 -2.97 -13.86 9.10
CA LEU A 263 -3.19 -12.99 10.25
C LEU A 263 -4.60 -13.25 10.82
N THR A 264 -4.64 -13.76 12.03
CA THR A 264 -5.88 -13.97 12.79
C THR A 264 -5.94 -12.97 13.93
N ILE A 265 -6.96 -12.13 13.95
CA ILE A 265 -7.22 -11.21 15.06
C ILE A 265 -8.27 -11.83 15.96
N LEU A 266 -7.93 -11.97 17.24
CA LEU A 266 -8.80 -12.43 18.30
C LEU A 266 -9.23 -11.24 19.15
N ASP A 267 -10.48 -11.22 19.55
CA ASP A 267 -11.07 -10.18 20.40
C ASP A 267 -10.71 -10.35 21.87
#